data_2dce414f13774c1be188b73298f41d31
#
_entry.id   2dce414f13774c1be188b73298f41d31
#
_cell.length_a   1.000
_cell.length_b   1.000
_cell.length_c   1.000
_cell.angle_alpha   90.00
_cell.angle_beta   90.00
_cell.angle_gamma   90.00
#
_symmetry.space_group_name_H-M   'P 1'
#
loop_
_entity.id
_entity.type
_entity.pdbx_description
1 polymer ?
#
loop_
_entity_poly.entity_id
_entity_poly.type
_entity_poly.pdbx_seq_one_letter_code
_entity_poly.pdbx_strand_id
1 'polypeptide(L)'
;VNQPRVLITEVMIDGIDGHPEQERVELAAYDAMTVRPGSRVTRDELKVDLEAIYATGWFSDVRIEPVNGPLGVQLVVQVVPNPVLTKVELLPEDNEIPPQVIEDAFSSDYGRTLNLSELQLRMKELQTWYTSEGYALARVTGPTRVSPDGVVQLKVVVGTVAGVEVQFLN
;
A
#
# COMPACT_ATOMS: atom_id res chain seq x y z
N VAL A 1 8.23 -0.60 -31.96
CA VAL A 1 9.66 -0.81 -31.88
C VAL A 1 9.95 -2.07 -31.10
N ASN A 2 10.78 -2.91 -31.68
CA ASN A 2 11.14 -4.15 -31.04
C ASN A 2 12.10 -3.93 -29.89
N GLN A 3 11.80 -4.53 -28.77
CA GLN A 3 12.68 -4.55 -27.62
C GLN A 3 13.40 -5.89 -27.58
N PRO A 4 14.68 -5.90 -27.23
CA PRO A 4 15.37 -7.18 -27.11
C PRO A 4 14.77 -8.00 -25.98
N ARG A 5 14.70 -9.30 -26.18
CA ARG A 5 14.28 -10.24 -25.14
C ARG A 5 15.51 -10.83 -24.51
N VAL A 6 15.51 -10.89 -23.19
CA VAL A 6 16.63 -11.46 -22.46
C VAL A 6 16.17 -12.69 -21.70
N LEU A 7 17.06 -13.67 -21.62
CA LEU A 7 16.78 -14.90 -20.88
C LEU A 7 16.99 -14.65 -19.39
N ILE A 8 15.96 -14.93 -18.62
CA ILE A 8 16.03 -14.79 -17.18
C ILE A 8 16.46 -16.13 -16.59
N THR A 9 17.57 -16.13 -15.87
CA THR A 9 18.11 -17.35 -15.28
C THR A 9 17.69 -17.53 -13.84
N GLU A 10 17.42 -16.42 -13.14
CA GLU A 10 17.07 -16.47 -11.73
C GLU A 10 16.26 -15.24 -11.36
N VAL A 11 15.32 -15.41 -10.40
CA VAL A 11 14.55 -14.30 -9.84
C VAL A 11 14.76 -14.33 -8.34
N MET A 12 15.30 -13.24 -7.79
CA MET A 12 15.54 -13.11 -6.35
C MET A 12 14.74 -11.96 -5.79
N ILE A 13 14.08 -12.19 -4.66
CA ILE A 13 13.37 -11.13 -3.93
C ILE A 13 14.26 -10.71 -2.77
N ASP A 14 14.60 -9.44 -2.72
CA ASP A 14 15.53 -8.91 -1.73
C ASP A 14 14.88 -7.77 -0.95
N GLY A 15 15.32 -7.57 0.30
CA GLY A 15 14.84 -6.48 1.14
C GLY A 15 13.82 -6.91 2.18
N ILE A 16 13.47 -8.18 2.26
CA ILE A 16 12.43 -8.68 3.17
C ILE A 16 13.01 -9.28 4.44
N ASP A 17 14.30 -9.58 4.46
CA ASP A 17 14.94 -10.25 5.60
C ASP A 17 14.66 -9.51 6.90
N GLY A 18 14.25 -10.28 7.91
CA GLY A 18 13.96 -9.71 9.22
C GLY A 18 12.55 -9.17 9.39
N HIS A 19 11.76 -9.17 8.34
CA HIS A 19 10.37 -8.74 8.44
C HIS A 19 9.55 -9.77 9.21
N PRO A 20 8.64 -9.34 10.10
CA PRO A 20 7.84 -10.29 10.90
C PRO A 20 7.02 -11.28 10.07
N GLU A 21 6.59 -10.90 8.87
CA GLU A 21 5.84 -11.78 7.98
C GLU A 21 6.62 -12.05 6.70
N GLN A 22 7.90 -12.31 6.83
CA GLN A 22 8.83 -12.45 5.72
C GLN A 22 8.34 -13.40 4.63
N GLU A 23 7.95 -14.61 5.00
CA GLU A 23 7.53 -15.61 4.02
C GLU A 23 6.30 -15.19 3.25
N ARG A 24 5.37 -14.56 3.95
CA ARG A 24 4.11 -14.15 3.35
C ARG A 24 4.30 -13.04 2.32
N VAL A 25 5.10 -12.02 2.68
CA VAL A 25 5.33 -10.89 1.78
C VAL A 25 6.21 -11.30 0.61
N GLU A 26 7.17 -12.17 0.85
CA GLU A 26 8.02 -12.67 -0.22
C GLU A 26 7.20 -13.44 -1.25
N LEU A 27 6.33 -14.32 -0.78
CA LEU A 27 5.47 -15.10 -1.66
C LEU A 27 4.52 -14.18 -2.43
N ALA A 28 3.98 -13.16 -1.77
CA ALA A 28 3.10 -12.20 -2.42
C ALA A 28 3.80 -11.48 -3.57
N ALA A 29 5.06 -11.09 -3.36
CA ALA A 29 5.84 -10.44 -4.41
C ALA A 29 6.07 -11.39 -5.57
N TYR A 30 6.49 -12.61 -5.27
CA TYR A 30 6.79 -13.59 -6.31
C TYR A 30 5.54 -13.97 -7.11
N ASP A 31 4.43 -14.17 -6.43
CA ASP A 31 3.18 -14.57 -7.08
C ASP A 31 2.60 -13.45 -7.95
N ALA A 32 2.91 -12.20 -7.65
CA ALA A 32 2.44 -11.07 -8.46
C ALA A 32 3.18 -10.99 -9.79
N MET A 33 4.35 -11.61 -9.90
CA MET A 33 5.15 -11.57 -11.11
C MET A 33 4.72 -12.66 -12.08
N THR A 34 4.81 -12.35 -13.37
CA THR A 34 4.61 -13.36 -14.42
C THR A 34 5.93 -13.95 -14.88
N VAL A 35 7.03 -13.22 -14.70
CA VAL A 35 8.35 -13.66 -15.14
C VAL A 35 8.86 -14.77 -14.22
N ARG A 36 9.39 -15.82 -14.85
CA ARG A 36 9.95 -16.97 -14.12
C ARG A 36 11.31 -17.33 -14.70
N PRO A 37 12.17 -18.02 -13.93
CA PRO A 37 13.42 -18.52 -14.50
C PRO A 37 13.15 -19.33 -15.77
N GLY A 38 13.93 -19.07 -16.81
CA GLY A 38 13.73 -19.70 -18.11
C GLY A 38 12.91 -18.86 -19.07
N SER A 39 12.28 -17.79 -18.61
CA SER A 39 11.51 -16.91 -19.48
C SER A 39 12.43 -15.99 -20.28
N ARG A 40 11.96 -15.58 -21.45
CA ARG A 40 12.60 -14.53 -22.23
C ARG A 40 11.67 -13.32 -22.21
N VAL A 41 12.17 -12.20 -21.73
CA VAL A 41 11.31 -11.03 -21.45
C VAL A 41 11.88 -9.75 -22.04
N THR A 42 10.99 -8.80 -22.27
CA THR A 42 11.35 -7.45 -22.67
C THR A 42 11.37 -6.54 -21.43
N ARG A 43 11.92 -5.35 -21.62
CA ARG A 43 11.92 -4.34 -20.55
C ARG A 43 10.49 -3.97 -20.15
N ASP A 44 9.59 -3.85 -21.13
CA ASP A 44 8.21 -3.49 -20.83
C ASP A 44 7.50 -4.56 -20.00
N GLU A 45 7.81 -5.82 -20.26
CA GLU A 45 7.24 -6.91 -19.47
C GLU A 45 7.73 -6.87 -18.03
N LEU A 46 8.99 -6.47 -17.82
CA LEU A 46 9.51 -6.30 -16.46
C LEU A 46 8.82 -5.13 -15.75
N LYS A 47 8.51 -4.06 -16.49
CA LYS A 47 7.81 -2.93 -15.91
C LYS A 47 6.40 -3.31 -15.47
N VAL A 48 5.72 -4.14 -16.26
CA VAL A 48 4.38 -4.63 -15.89
C VAL A 48 4.46 -5.43 -14.59
N ASP A 49 5.48 -6.28 -14.45
CA ASP A 49 5.66 -7.06 -13.23
C ASP A 49 5.97 -6.17 -12.03
N LEU A 50 6.79 -5.14 -12.22
CA LEU A 50 7.10 -4.19 -11.15
C LEU A 50 5.82 -3.54 -10.65
N GLU A 51 4.99 -3.07 -11.58
CA GLU A 51 3.73 -2.43 -11.22
C GLU A 51 2.77 -3.40 -10.55
N ALA A 52 2.77 -4.67 -10.97
CA ALA A 52 1.92 -5.68 -10.37
C ALA A 52 2.31 -5.95 -8.92
N ILE A 53 3.62 -6.01 -8.63
CA ILE A 53 4.10 -6.19 -7.25
C ILE A 53 3.68 -5.00 -6.39
N TYR A 54 3.88 -3.80 -6.91
CA TYR A 54 3.53 -2.59 -6.17
C TYR A 54 2.02 -2.54 -5.91
N ALA A 55 1.22 -2.97 -6.88
CA ALA A 55 -0.24 -2.94 -6.77
C ALA A 55 -0.79 -3.91 -5.72
N THR A 56 0.03 -4.87 -5.24
CA THR A 56 -0.43 -5.77 -4.18
C THR A 56 -0.70 -5.03 -2.88
N GLY A 57 -0.08 -3.86 -2.69
CA GLY A 57 -0.29 -3.04 -1.51
C GLY A 57 0.63 -3.36 -0.33
N TRP A 58 1.47 -4.38 -0.45
CA TRP A 58 2.33 -4.80 0.66
C TRP A 58 3.63 -4.02 0.78
N PHE A 59 3.99 -3.25 -0.27
CA PHE A 59 5.32 -2.64 -0.36
C PHE A 59 5.23 -1.14 -0.53
N SER A 60 6.14 -0.42 0.13
CA SER A 60 6.26 1.03 -0.05
C SER A 60 7.16 1.38 -1.23
N ASP A 61 8.01 0.47 -1.65
CA ASP A 61 8.86 0.67 -2.82
C ASP A 61 9.18 -0.68 -3.45
N VAL A 62 9.29 -0.69 -4.78
CA VAL A 62 9.63 -1.89 -5.55
C VAL A 62 10.56 -1.48 -6.69
N ARG A 63 11.68 -2.19 -6.84
CA ARG A 63 12.58 -2.00 -7.97
C ARG A 63 13.02 -3.34 -8.50
N ILE A 64 13.19 -3.44 -9.81
CA ILE A 64 13.70 -4.65 -10.45
C ILE A 64 14.98 -4.30 -11.15
N GLU A 65 16.08 -4.97 -10.76
CA GLU A 65 17.39 -4.72 -11.32
C GLU A 65 17.87 -5.96 -12.07
N PRO A 66 18.11 -5.85 -13.37
CA PRO A 66 18.71 -6.96 -14.09
C PRO A 66 20.22 -6.99 -13.86
N VAL A 67 20.76 -8.16 -13.60
CA VAL A 67 22.19 -8.36 -13.42
C VAL A 67 22.66 -9.37 -14.44
N ASN A 68 23.59 -8.97 -15.31
CA ASN A 68 24.10 -9.84 -16.33
C ASN A 68 24.96 -10.95 -15.74
N GLY A 69 24.72 -12.17 -16.19
CA GLY A 69 25.51 -13.32 -15.78
C GLY A 69 25.95 -14.12 -17.00
N PRO A 70 26.73 -15.17 -16.79
CA PRO A 70 27.29 -15.93 -17.89
C PRO A 70 26.25 -16.69 -18.73
N LEU A 71 25.10 -17.03 -18.13
CA LEU A 71 24.08 -17.81 -18.82
C LEU A 71 22.84 -16.99 -19.17
N GLY A 72 22.79 -15.73 -18.76
CA GLY A 72 21.65 -14.87 -19.00
C GLY A 72 21.55 -13.82 -17.95
N VAL A 73 20.32 -13.38 -17.63
CA VAL A 73 20.10 -12.26 -16.72
C VAL A 73 19.46 -12.76 -15.43
N GLN A 74 20.03 -12.37 -14.31
CA GLN A 74 19.44 -12.58 -13.00
C GLN A 74 18.63 -11.33 -12.65
N LEU A 75 17.40 -11.53 -12.20
CA LEU A 75 16.59 -10.40 -11.75
C LEU A 75 16.66 -10.29 -10.24
N VAL A 76 17.01 -9.11 -9.76
CA VAL A 76 16.98 -8.82 -8.33
C VAL A 76 15.81 -7.88 -8.10
N VAL A 77 14.78 -8.39 -7.44
CA VAL A 77 13.58 -7.62 -7.14
C VAL A 77 13.77 -7.06 -5.74
N GLN A 78 14.05 -5.75 -5.67
CA GLN A 78 14.28 -5.09 -4.39
C GLN A 78 12.99 -4.46 -3.93
N VAL A 79 12.54 -4.85 -2.75
CA VAL A 79 11.28 -4.37 -2.20
C VAL A 79 11.50 -3.81 -0.80
N VAL A 80 10.64 -2.86 -0.44
CA VAL A 80 10.58 -2.33 0.92
C VAL A 80 9.19 -2.66 1.43
N PRO A 81 9.05 -3.70 2.26
CA PRO A 81 7.73 -4.08 2.76
C PRO A 81 7.23 -3.06 3.77
N ASN A 82 5.92 -2.90 3.81
CA ASN A 82 5.32 -2.04 4.82
C ASN A 82 5.50 -2.66 6.20
N PRO A 83 5.53 -1.84 7.25
CA PRO A 83 5.63 -2.38 8.61
C PRO A 83 4.34 -3.06 9.05
N VAL A 84 4.41 -3.80 10.15
CA VAL A 84 3.24 -4.36 10.78
C VAL A 84 2.45 -3.22 11.44
N LEU A 85 1.14 -3.20 11.22
CA LEU A 85 0.28 -2.15 11.76
C LEU A 85 0.16 -2.27 13.27
N THR A 86 0.50 -1.19 13.99
CA THR A 86 0.41 -1.16 15.46
C THR A 86 -0.61 -0.17 15.97
N LYS A 87 -0.84 0.93 15.24
CA LYS A 87 -1.74 1.98 15.70
C LYS A 87 -2.24 2.81 14.53
N VAL A 88 -3.48 3.25 14.62
CA VAL A 88 -4.06 4.18 13.65
C VAL A 88 -4.48 5.44 14.41
N GLU A 89 -4.01 6.58 13.92
CA GLU A 89 -4.38 7.90 14.48
C GLU A 89 -5.13 8.68 13.42
N LEU A 90 -6.20 9.34 13.84
CA LEU A 90 -6.98 10.18 12.94
C LEU A 90 -6.86 11.63 13.40
N LEU A 91 -6.37 12.48 12.51
CA LEU A 91 -6.16 13.89 12.79
C LEU A 91 -7.28 14.72 12.16
N PRO A 92 -7.68 15.83 12.77
CA PRO A 92 -7.21 16.36 14.04
C PRO A 92 -7.70 15.53 15.22
N GLU A 93 -7.12 15.78 16.40
CA GLU A 93 -7.49 14.98 17.59
C GLU A 93 -8.94 15.14 17.99
N ASP A 94 -9.53 16.30 17.69
CA ASP A 94 -10.93 16.56 17.96
C ASP A 94 -11.85 16.17 16.80
N ASN A 95 -11.59 15.02 16.23
CA ASN A 95 -12.26 14.54 15.00
C ASN A 95 -13.67 13.98 15.22
N GLU A 96 -14.12 13.92 16.45
CA GLU A 96 -15.48 13.50 16.86
C GLU A 96 -15.82 12.03 16.59
N ILE A 97 -14.95 11.27 15.94
CA ILE A 97 -15.22 9.85 15.75
C ILE A 97 -14.94 9.10 17.06
N PRO A 98 -15.85 8.24 17.49
CA PRO A 98 -15.58 7.44 18.69
C PRO A 98 -14.37 6.51 18.43
N PRO A 99 -13.46 6.40 19.41
CA PRO A 99 -12.31 5.50 19.25
C PRO A 99 -12.72 4.06 18.87
N GLN A 100 -13.87 3.62 19.33
CA GLN A 100 -14.34 2.26 19.05
C GLN A 100 -14.59 2.05 17.57
N VAL A 101 -15.02 3.08 16.85
CA VAL A 101 -15.26 2.97 15.40
C VAL A 101 -13.95 2.68 14.68
N ILE A 102 -12.88 3.37 15.08
CA ILE A 102 -11.55 3.14 14.51
C ILE A 102 -11.07 1.74 14.86
N GLU A 103 -11.21 1.35 16.12
CA GLU A 103 -10.80 0.02 16.56
C GLU A 103 -11.52 -1.08 15.79
N ASP A 104 -12.83 -0.93 15.61
CA ASP A 104 -13.60 -1.94 14.88
C ASP A 104 -13.20 -2.01 13.42
N ALA A 105 -12.92 -0.87 12.80
CA ALA A 105 -12.55 -0.84 11.38
C ALA A 105 -11.22 -1.54 11.14
N PHE A 106 -10.27 -1.41 12.07
CA PHE A 106 -8.91 -1.93 11.89
C PHE A 106 -8.60 -3.17 12.72
N SER A 107 -9.59 -3.72 13.40
CA SER A 107 -9.34 -4.82 14.35
C SER A 107 -8.65 -6.03 13.70
N SER A 108 -8.96 -6.33 12.45
CA SER A 108 -8.36 -7.48 11.77
C SER A 108 -6.98 -7.15 11.18
N ASP A 109 -6.61 -5.88 11.16
CA ASP A 109 -5.36 -5.44 10.54
C ASP A 109 -4.22 -5.28 11.54
N TYR A 110 -4.54 -5.07 12.80
CA TYR A 110 -3.51 -4.88 13.83
C TYR A 110 -2.68 -6.15 13.99
N GLY A 111 -1.38 -5.97 14.09
CA GLY A 111 -0.44 -7.08 14.22
C GLY A 111 -0.10 -7.75 12.91
N ARG A 112 -0.60 -7.23 11.80
CA ARG A 112 -0.32 -7.77 10.47
C ARG A 112 0.35 -6.72 9.61
N THR A 113 1.04 -7.15 8.57
CA THR A 113 1.69 -6.22 7.64
C THR A 113 0.64 -5.27 7.06
N LEU A 114 0.96 -3.98 7.04
CA LEU A 114 0.08 -2.97 6.47
C LEU A 114 -0.05 -3.19 4.98
N ASN A 115 -1.28 -3.26 4.50
CA ASN A 115 -1.57 -3.35 3.07
C ASN A 115 -2.27 -2.07 2.64
N LEU A 116 -1.67 -1.34 1.71
CA LEU A 116 -2.19 -0.04 1.30
C LEU A 116 -3.52 -0.15 0.57
N SER A 117 -3.76 -1.27 -0.13
CA SER A 117 -5.04 -1.47 -0.80
C SER A 117 -6.17 -1.70 0.22
N GLU A 118 -5.89 -2.50 1.26
CA GLU A 118 -6.84 -2.71 2.35
C GLU A 118 -7.08 -1.42 3.12
N LEU A 119 -6.02 -0.62 3.30
CA LEU A 119 -6.14 0.66 4.00
C LEU A 119 -7.15 1.58 3.31
N GLN A 120 -7.16 1.59 1.98
CA GLN A 120 -8.13 2.39 1.24
C GLN A 120 -9.57 1.98 1.58
N LEU A 121 -9.80 0.69 1.73
CA LEU A 121 -11.13 0.19 2.11
C LEU A 121 -11.50 0.62 3.53
N ARG A 122 -10.55 0.56 4.46
CA ARG A 122 -10.79 1.00 5.83
C ARG A 122 -11.08 2.49 5.89
N MET A 123 -10.36 3.28 5.08
CA MET A 123 -10.62 4.71 5.02
C MET A 123 -12.03 5.01 4.54
N LYS A 124 -12.51 4.22 3.56
CA LYS A 124 -13.89 4.35 3.09
C LYS A 124 -14.89 4.01 4.19
N GLU A 125 -14.59 3.01 5.00
CA GLU A 125 -15.46 2.66 6.13
C GLU A 125 -15.55 3.81 7.13
N LEU A 126 -14.43 4.45 7.42
CA LEU A 126 -14.43 5.60 8.32
C LEU A 126 -15.23 6.76 7.72
N GLN A 127 -15.05 7.00 6.44
CA GLN A 127 -15.79 8.07 5.76
C GLN A 127 -17.29 7.79 5.76
N THR A 128 -17.68 6.53 5.58
CA THR A 128 -19.08 6.12 5.64
C THR A 128 -19.66 6.41 7.02
N TRP A 129 -18.89 6.19 8.08
CA TRP A 129 -19.35 6.53 9.41
C TRP A 129 -19.71 8.01 9.49
N TYR A 130 -18.81 8.88 8.99
CA TYR A 130 -19.07 10.33 9.03
C TYR A 130 -20.32 10.68 8.24
N THR A 131 -20.50 10.12 7.04
CA THR A 131 -21.68 10.46 6.25
C THR A 131 -22.95 9.94 6.90
N SER A 132 -22.89 8.79 7.57
CA SER A 132 -24.06 8.24 8.25
C SER A 132 -24.45 9.06 9.48
N GLU A 133 -23.49 9.82 10.05
CA GLU A 133 -23.74 10.70 11.17
C GLU A 133 -24.10 12.12 10.73
N GLY A 134 -24.27 12.33 9.42
CA GLY A 134 -24.71 13.61 8.90
C GLY A 134 -23.61 14.50 8.33
N TYR A 135 -22.37 14.04 8.33
CA TYR A 135 -21.25 14.83 7.79
C TYR A 135 -21.05 14.49 6.31
N ALA A 136 -21.97 14.94 5.47
CA ALA A 136 -22.01 14.54 4.08
C ALA A 136 -20.78 14.93 3.27
N LEU A 137 -20.05 15.96 3.72
CA LEU A 137 -18.87 16.45 3.01
C LEU A 137 -17.56 15.93 3.62
N ALA A 138 -17.63 15.04 4.59
CA ALA A 138 -16.44 14.52 5.23
C ALA A 138 -15.59 13.72 4.25
N ARG A 139 -14.27 13.87 4.39
CA ARG A 139 -13.29 13.13 3.59
C ARG A 139 -12.20 12.61 4.51
N VAL A 140 -11.93 11.33 4.42
CA VAL A 140 -10.81 10.72 5.12
C VAL A 140 -9.69 10.52 4.11
N THR A 141 -8.55 11.10 4.39
CA THR A 141 -7.40 11.07 3.48
C THR A 141 -6.17 10.56 4.19
N GLY A 142 -5.20 10.16 3.39
CA GLY A 142 -3.95 9.71 3.92
C GLY A 142 -3.49 8.43 3.28
N PRO A 143 -2.52 7.74 3.85
CA PRO A 143 -1.89 8.17 5.11
C PRO A 143 -1.06 9.42 4.92
N THR A 144 -1.11 10.31 5.92
CA THR A 144 -0.23 11.45 5.93
C THR A 144 1.17 11.01 6.33
N ARG A 145 1.24 9.90 7.07
CA ARG A 145 2.50 9.37 7.53
C ARG A 145 2.32 7.92 7.98
N VAL A 146 3.31 7.10 7.66
CA VAL A 146 3.43 5.73 8.20
C VAL A 146 4.82 5.64 8.80
N SER A 147 4.90 5.39 10.10
CA SER A 147 6.19 5.29 10.77
C SER A 147 6.74 3.88 10.68
N PRO A 148 8.06 3.69 10.83
CA PRO A 148 8.65 2.36 10.77
C PRO A 148 8.13 1.39 11.83
N ASP A 149 7.59 1.90 12.93
CA ASP A 149 6.99 1.06 13.99
C ASP A 149 5.50 0.82 13.77
N GLY A 150 4.98 1.13 12.58
CA GLY A 150 3.63 0.71 12.21
C GLY A 150 2.51 1.63 12.62
N VAL A 151 2.81 2.89 12.91
CA VAL A 151 1.79 3.87 13.25
C VAL A 151 1.36 4.58 11.97
N VAL A 152 0.05 4.53 11.68
CA VAL A 152 -0.53 5.17 10.50
C VAL A 152 -1.31 6.40 10.94
N GLN A 153 -0.99 7.54 10.35
CA GLN A 153 -1.71 8.78 10.60
C GLN A 153 -2.59 9.11 9.40
N LEU A 154 -3.89 9.16 9.64
CA LEU A 154 -4.88 9.56 8.64
C LEU A 154 -5.39 10.94 8.99
N LYS A 155 -6.05 11.57 8.04
CA LYS A 155 -6.61 12.90 8.26
C LYS A 155 -8.05 12.92 7.82
N VAL A 156 -8.92 13.54 8.62
CA VAL A 156 -10.29 13.78 8.22
C VAL A 156 -10.52 15.28 8.05
N VAL A 157 -11.19 15.62 6.96
CA VAL A 157 -11.67 16.98 6.72
C VAL A 157 -13.17 16.86 6.72
N VAL A 158 -13.82 17.47 7.71
CA VAL A 158 -15.26 17.29 7.89
C VAL A 158 -16.04 18.25 6.99
N GLY A 159 -15.58 19.15 6.36
CA GLY A 159 -16.29 20.06 5.51
C GLY A 159 -17.53 20.65 6.18
N THR A 160 -17.70 21.91 6.10
CA THR A 160 -18.84 22.54 6.76
C THR A 160 -19.84 23.02 5.73
N VAL A 161 -20.94 22.29 5.63
CA VAL A 161 -22.05 22.74 4.80
C VAL A 161 -22.50 24.10 5.27
N ALA A 162 -22.57 24.30 6.57
CA ALA A 162 -22.94 25.58 7.12
C ALA A 162 -22.02 26.69 6.66
N GLY A 163 -20.73 26.41 6.59
CA GLY A 163 -19.78 27.38 6.10
C GLY A 163 -19.99 27.73 4.66
N VAL A 164 -20.46 26.79 3.88
CA VAL A 164 -20.76 27.00 2.47
C VAL A 164 -22.02 27.83 2.31
N GLU A 165 -23.01 27.56 3.12
CA GLU A 165 -24.27 28.27 2.99
C GLU A 165 -24.17 29.70 3.39
N VAL A 166 -23.35 29.90 4.32
CA VAL A 166 -23.19 31.22 4.80
C VAL A 166 -22.76 32.13 3.71
N GLN A 167 -22.70 31.47 3.02
CA GLN A 167 -22.50 31.95 2.16
C GLN A 167 -23.31 32.18 1.33
N PHE A 168 -23.92 32.15 1.61
CA PHE A 168 -24.53 32.11 1.07
C PHE A 168 -25.36 32.42 1.53
N LEU A 169 -25.88 32.76 2.07
CA LEU A 169 -26.62 33.01 2.44
C LEU A 169 -26.79 33.77 2.56
N ASN A 170 -26.83 34.22 2.59
CA ASN A 170 -26.98 34.78 2.45
C ASN A 170 -26.82 35.04 2.01
#